data_095d161d633f1a254875b0f53de50d2a
#
_entry.id   095d161d633f1a254875b0f53de50d2a
#
_cell.length_a   1.000
_cell.length_b   1.000
_cell.length_c   1.000
_cell.angle_alpha   90.00
_cell.angle_beta   90.00
_cell.angle_gamma   90.00
#
_symmetry.space_group_name_H-M   'P 1'
#
loop_
_entity.id
_entity.type
_entity.pdbx_description
1 polymer ?
#
loop_
_entity_poly.entity_id
_entity_poly.type
_entity_poly.pdbx_seq_one_letter_code
_entity_poly.pdbx_strand_id
1 'polypeptide(L)'
;MAAEKITSLQNPRIKQLVKLRDRRPRDEAGVFLVEGYRQIRRALEKGIVLTELYIAPDWYLGENEPALIAQAEAAGAKIFELTKDAFAKVAYRERPDGLLAVAPQWKRTLDDLDRLVAGVADPGSGKRNQPGSATPATAKAPFLLVVEAIEKPGNLGTILRSADAAGVDALIVCDPVTDLFNPNVVRASTGVLFSVPVVIASSAEVRPWLKQRGIRAVATTPAATVLHTDTDLRGPLAIVMGSEQYGLSDYWLQESDAQVRIPMAGQADSLNVAMATIITLFEAVRQRGA
;
A
#
# COMPACT_ATOMS: atom_id res chain seq x y z
N MET A 1 -17.30 -28.88 -0.39
CA MET A 1 -16.57 -30.18 -0.35
C MET A 1 -15.81 -30.26 0.97
N ALA A 2 -15.52 -31.47 1.51
CA ALA A 2 -14.69 -31.56 2.73
C ALA A 2 -13.28 -31.04 2.42
N ALA A 3 -12.73 -30.19 3.28
CA ALA A 3 -11.37 -29.67 3.12
C ALA A 3 -10.34 -30.82 3.17
N GLU A 4 -9.33 -30.77 2.31
CA GLU A 4 -8.21 -31.72 2.35
C GLU A 4 -7.40 -31.47 3.61
N LYS A 5 -7.19 -32.52 4.44
CA LYS A 5 -6.46 -32.39 5.71
C LYS A 5 -4.99 -32.69 5.53
N ILE A 6 -4.12 -31.77 5.95
CA ILE A 6 -2.66 -31.86 5.89
C ILE A 6 -2.13 -31.94 7.32
N THR A 7 -1.54 -33.10 7.66
CA THR A 7 -1.02 -33.37 9.01
C THR A 7 0.51 -33.38 9.06
N SER A 8 1.15 -33.70 7.94
CA SER A 8 2.61 -33.85 7.91
C SER A 8 3.33 -32.54 7.69
N LEU A 9 4.26 -32.22 8.57
CA LEU A 9 5.19 -31.08 8.42
C LEU A 9 6.12 -31.19 7.20
N GLN A 10 6.23 -32.38 6.61
CA GLN A 10 7.04 -32.63 5.41
C GLN A 10 6.23 -32.53 4.12
N ASN A 11 4.91 -32.29 4.20
CA ASN A 11 4.08 -32.11 3.03
C ASN A 11 4.65 -31.03 2.10
N PRO A 12 4.70 -31.24 0.78
CA PRO A 12 5.24 -30.29 -0.20
C PRO A 12 4.58 -28.91 -0.12
N ARG A 13 3.27 -28.82 0.16
CA ARG A 13 2.56 -27.55 0.34
C ARG A 13 3.08 -26.76 1.55
N ILE A 14 3.31 -27.42 2.68
CA ILE A 14 3.89 -26.80 3.88
C ILE A 14 5.28 -26.22 3.56
N LYS A 15 6.11 -26.99 2.85
CA LYS A 15 7.45 -26.51 2.45
C LYS A 15 7.37 -25.31 1.50
N GLN A 16 6.41 -25.32 0.58
CA GLN A 16 6.19 -24.22 -0.34
C GLN A 16 5.74 -22.96 0.40
N LEU A 17 4.73 -23.05 1.29
CA LEU A 17 4.26 -21.90 2.09
C LEU A 17 5.40 -21.27 2.90
N VAL A 18 6.25 -22.08 3.52
CA VAL A 18 7.42 -21.57 4.24
C VAL A 18 8.39 -20.82 3.32
N LYS A 19 8.64 -21.32 2.10
CA LYS A 19 9.49 -20.64 1.11
C LYS A 19 8.89 -19.31 0.65
N LEU A 20 7.56 -19.18 0.57
CA LEU A 20 6.90 -17.93 0.18
C LEU A 20 7.07 -16.79 1.20
N ARG A 21 7.71 -17.02 2.34
CA ARG A 21 8.16 -15.94 3.23
C ARG A 21 9.27 -15.09 2.62
N ASP A 22 10.07 -15.70 1.72
CA ASP A 22 11.16 -15.04 1.03
C ASP A 22 10.71 -14.43 -0.30
N ARG A 23 11.31 -13.30 -0.69
CA ARG A 23 10.93 -12.54 -1.89
C ARG A 23 11.08 -13.37 -3.16
N ARG A 24 12.25 -13.98 -3.38
CA ARG A 24 12.54 -14.69 -4.62
C ARG A 24 11.54 -15.82 -4.93
N PRO A 25 11.17 -16.73 -4.01
CA PRO A 25 10.13 -17.74 -4.26
C PRO A 25 8.75 -17.14 -4.55
N ARG A 26 8.40 -16.00 -3.94
CA ARG A 26 7.14 -15.29 -4.26
C ARG A 26 7.13 -14.78 -5.68
N ASP A 27 8.22 -14.12 -6.10
CA ASP A 27 8.35 -13.54 -7.43
C ASP A 27 8.38 -14.63 -8.53
N GLU A 28 9.09 -15.74 -8.28
CA GLU A 28 9.12 -16.91 -9.18
C GLU A 28 7.76 -17.58 -9.33
N ALA A 29 6.99 -17.66 -8.24
CA ALA A 29 5.64 -18.24 -8.25
C ALA A 29 4.54 -17.24 -8.64
N GLY A 30 4.82 -15.95 -8.67
CA GLY A 30 3.84 -14.88 -8.93
C GLY A 30 2.74 -14.78 -7.88
N VAL A 31 3.00 -15.20 -6.63
CA VAL A 31 2.02 -15.23 -5.53
C VAL A 31 2.57 -14.62 -4.25
N PHE A 32 1.69 -14.36 -3.28
CA PHE A 32 2.07 -13.91 -1.96
C PHE A 32 1.14 -14.44 -0.87
N LEU A 33 1.55 -14.29 0.39
CA LEU A 33 0.82 -14.77 1.55
C LEU A 33 -0.05 -13.67 2.16
N VAL A 34 -1.29 -14.01 2.50
CA VAL A 34 -2.23 -13.16 3.24
C VAL A 34 -2.60 -13.88 4.52
N GLU A 35 -2.04 -13.46 5.65
CA GLU A 35 -2.28 -14.09 6.94
C GLU A 35 -3.20 -13.23 7.82
N GLY A 36 -4.24 -13.86 8.35
CA GLY A 36 -5.12 -13.32 9.36
C GLY A 36 -6.51 -12.95 8.84
N TYR A 37 -7.49 -13.11 9.73
CA TYR A 37 -8.90 -12.89 9.47
C TYR A 37 -9.19 -11.53 8.80
N ARG A 38 -8.66 -10.44 9.38
CA ARG A 38 -8.92 -9.08 8.90
C ARG A 38 -8.37 -8.85 7.48
N GLN A 39 -7.17 -9.35 7.23
CA GLN A 39 -6.51 -9.21 5.92
C GLN A 39 -7.26 -9.99 4.85
N ILE A 40 -7.61 -11.25 5.13
CA ILE A 40 -8.36 -12.12 4.21
C ILE A 40 -9.74 -11.55 3.92
N ARG A 41 -10.47 -11.09 4.96
CA ARG A 41 -11.76 -10.45 4.79
C ARG A 41 -11.68 -9.24 3.86
N ARG A 42 -10.73 -8.32 4.10
CA ARG A 42 -10.54 -7.14 3.25
C ARG A 42 -10.11 -7.49 1.83
N ALA A 43 -9.29 -8.53 1.66
CA ALA A 43 -8.94 -9.02 0.33
C ALA A 43 -10.20 -9.46 -0.45
N LEU A 44 -11.05 -10.28 0.16
CA LEU A 44 -12.31 -10.74 -0.45
C LEU A 44 -13.28 -9.58 -0.73
N GLU A 45 -13.46 -8.64 0.23
CA GLU A 45 -14.30 -7.44 0.06
C GLU A 45 -13.84 -6.56 -1.12
N LYS A 46 -12.56 -6.61 -1.46
CA LYS A 46 -11.95 -5.86 -2.59
C LYS A 46 -11.79 -6.69 -3.86
N GLY A 47 -12.37 -7.89 -3.90
CA GLY A 47 -12.35 -8.75 -5.09
C GLY A 47 -10.98 -9.36 -5.40
N ILE A 48 -10.07 -9.41 -4.41
CA ILE A 48 -8.78 -10.10 -4.58
C ILE A 48 -9.04 -11.61 -4.64
N VAL A 49 -8.55 -12.23 -5.70
CA VAL A 49 -8.64 -13.67 -5.89
C VAL A 49 -7.72 -14.37 -4.88
N LEU A 50 -8.29 -15.26 -4.07
CA LEU A 50 -7.54 -16.18 -3.23
C LEU A 50 -7.51 -17.54 -3.94
N THR A 51 -6.32 -18.06 -4.24
CA THR A 51 -6.18 -19.35 -4.90
C THR A 51 -6.27 -20.53 -3.94
N GLU A 52 -5.75 -20.34 -2.73
CA GLU A 52 -5.74 -21.34 -1.67
C GLU A 52 -5.99 -20.63 -0.33
N LEU A 53 -6.72 -21.33 0.56
CA LEU A 53 -6.91 -20.90 1.94
C LEU A 53 -6.61 -22.11 2.86
N TYR A 54 -5.65 -21.90 3.74
CA TYR A 54 -5.22 -22.85 4.76
C TYR A 54 -5.84 -22.46 6.09
N ILE A 55 -6.55 -23.37 6.71
CA ILE A 55 -7.29 -23.15 7.95
C ILE A 55 -6.78 -24.07 9.05
N ALA A 56 -6.80 -23.58 10.28
CA ALA A 56 -6.49 -24.37 11.46
C ALA A 56 -7.49 -24.03 12.58
N PRO A 57 -8.59 -24.80 12.71
CA PRO A 57 -9.64 -24.51 13.69
C PRO A 57 -9.15 -24.35 15.14
N ASP A 58 -8.10 -25.09 15.52
CA ASP A 58 -7.50 -25.00 16.86
C ASP A 58 -6.90 -23.63 17.20
N TRP A 59 -6.73 -22.74 16.20
CA TRP A 59 -6.19 -21.40 16.35
C TRP A 59 -7.23 -20.28 16.17
N TYR A 60 -8.51 -20.61 15.90
CA TYR A 60 -9.53 -19.57 15.73
C TYR A 60 -9.69 -18.73 16.99
N LEU A 61 -9.84 -17.44 16.82
CA LEU A 61 -9.98 -16.46 17.90
C LEU A 61 -11.40 -15.97 18.08
N GLY A 62 -12.31 -16.32 17.16
CA GLY A 62 -13.70 -15.89 17.17
C GLY A 62 -14.65 -16.96 16.62
N GLU A 63 -15.82 -16.52 16.20
CA GLU A 63 -16.89 -17.37 15.66
C GLU A 63 -17.20 -17.03 14.18
N ASN A 64 -16.48 -16.06 13.61
CA ASN A 64 -16.76 -15.53 12.27
C ASN A 64 -15.95 -16.24 11.17
N GLU A 65 -14.98 -17.06 11.54
CA GLU A 65 -14.08 -17.74 10.58
C GLU A 65 -14.85 -18.66 9.62
N PRO A 66 -15.87 -19.44 10.04
CA PRO A 66 -16.62 -20.29 9.11
C PRO A 66 -17.30 -19.51 7.98
N ALA A 67 -17.87 -18.35 8.28
CA ALA A 67 -18.53 -17.51 7.27
C ALA A 67 -17.51 -16.95 6.26
N LEU A 68 -16.32 -16.52 6.72
CA LEU A 68 -15.25 -16.05 5.85
C LEU A 68 -14.69 -17.16 4.96
N ILE A 69 -14.53 -18.38 5.51
CA ILE A 69 -14.06 -19.55 4.76
C ILE A 69 -15.07 -19.90 3.65
N ALA A 70 -16.38 -19.90 3.96
CA ALA A 70 -17.41 -20.15 2.97
C ALA A 70 -17.40 -19.08 1.85
N GLN A 71 -17.16 -17.81 2.17
CA GLN A 71 -16.99 -16.75 1.17
C GLN A 71 -15.76 -16.99 0.29
N ALA A 72 -14.63 -17.38 0.87
CA ALA A 72 -13.41 -17.68 0.11
C ALA A 72 -13.61 -18.90 -0.81
N GLU A 73 -14.26 -19.96 -0.33
CA GLU A 73 -14.60 -21.15 -1.14
C GLU A 73 -15.54 -20.79 -2.29
N ALA A 74 -16.58 -20.00 -2.02
CA ALA A 74 -17.51 -19.53 -3.05
C ALA A 74 -16.82 -18.63 -4.10
N ALA A 75 -15.77 -17.89 -3.70
CA ALA A 75 -14.93 -17.10 -4.59
C ALA A 75 -13.88 -17.95 -5.36
N GLY A 76 -13.83 -19.27 -5.14
CA GLY A 76 -12.98 -20.20 -5.88
C GLY A 76 -11.69 -20.62 -5.17
N ALA A 77 -11.49 -20.24 -3.92
CA ALA A 77 -10.32 -20.66 -3.14
C ALA A 77 -10.40 -22.17 -2.80
N LYS A 78 -9.29 -22.90 -2.97
CA LYS A 78 -9.18 -24.28 -2.47
C LYS A 78 -8.89 -24.27 -0.97
N ILE A 79 -9.69 -25.00 -0.20
CA ILE A 79 -9.58 -25.04 1.26
C ILE A 79 -8.75 -26.24 1.70
N PHE A 80 -7.76 -25.99 2.56
CA PHE A 80 -6.91 -27.00 3.19
C PHE A 80 -6.94 -26.86 4.70
N GLU A 81 -7.23 -27.95 5.42
CA GLU A 81 -7.19 -27.96 6.88
C GLU A 81 -5.81 -28.43 7.37
N LEU A 82 -5.19 -27.64 8.20
CA LEU A 82 -3.90 -27.94 8.83
C LEU A 82 -4.09 -28.31 10.29
N THR A 83 -3.25 -29.23 10.79
CA THR A 83 -3.09 -29.43 12.21
C THR A 83 -2.46 -28.19 12.85
N LYS A 84 -2.62 -28.05 14.17
CA LYS A 84 -2.04 -26.95 14.95
C LYS A 84 -0.56 -26.75 14.69
N ASP A 85 0.23 -27.85 14.69
CA ASP A 85 1.68 -27.81 14.45
C ASP A 85 2.04 -27.45 13.00
N ALA A 86 1.27 -27.96 12.04
CA ALA A 86 1.46 -27.64 10.64
C ALA A 86 1.19 -26.17 10.37
N PHE A 87 0.14 -25.60 10.99
CA PHE A 87 -0.16 -24.18 10.88
C PHE A 87 0.90 -23.32 11.56
N ALA A 88 1.33 -23.67 12.78
CA ALA A 88 2.39 -22.95 13.47
C ALA A 88 3.69 -22.87 12.64
N LYS A 89 3.99 -23.91 11.85
CA LYS A 89 5.17 -23.92 10.96
C LYS A 89 5.03 -22.94 9.79
N VAL A 90 3.83 -22.75 9.22
CA VAL A 90 3.62 -21.88 8.08
C VAL A 90 3.23 -20.45 8.48
N ALA A 91 2.69 -20.25 9.66
CA ALA A 91 2.33 -18.94 10.19
C ALA A 91 3.56 -18.04 10.29
N TYR A 92 3.39 -16.79 9.88
CA TYR A 92 4.40 -15.74 10.02
C TYR A 92 4.31 -15.03 11.38
N ARG A 93 3.12 -15.06 12.00
CA ARG A 93 2.83 -14.45 13.30
C ARG A 93 3.23 -15.39 14.44
N GLU A 94 3.72 -14.81 15.54
CA GLU A 94 3.91 -15.56 16.80
C GLU A 94 2.60 -16.05 17.41
N ARG A 95 1.52 -15.26 17.21
CA ARG A 95 0.15 -15.63 17.65
C ARG A 95 -0.77 -15.62 16.43
N PRO A 96 -0.83 -16.73 15.70
CA PRO A 96 -1.68 -16.85 14.52
C PRO A 96 -3.15 -16.94 14.91
N ASP A 97 -4.04 -16.64 13.96
CA ASP A 97 -5.49 -16.75 14.09
C ASP A 97 -6.10 -17.87 13.21
N GLY A 98 -5.26 -18.79 12.78
CA GLY A 98 -5.68 -20.00 12.07
C GLY A 98 -6.08 -19.80 10.61
N LEU A 99 -5.78 -18.66 10.00
CA LEU A 99 -6.13 -18.37 8.61
C LEU A 99 -4.92 -17.84 7.82
N LEU A 100 -4.56 -18.53 6.73
CA LEU A 100 -3.49 -18.16 5.81
C LEU A 100 -3.93 -18.42 4.38
N ALA A 101 -3.96 -17.39 3.55
CA ALA A 101 -4.31 -17.51 2.14
C ALA A 101 -3.11 -17.26 1.23
N VAL A 102 -3.20 -17.78 0.00
CA VAL A 102 -2.31 -17.50 -1.12
C VAL A 102 -3.09 -16.70 -2.16
N ALA A 103 -2.52 -15.59 -2.61
CA ALA A 103 -3.10 -14.74 -3.65
C ALA A 103 -2.07 -14.46 -4.76
N PRO A 104 -2.49 -14.27 -6.03
CA PRO A 104 -1.61 -13.82 -7.10
C PRO A 104 -1.07 -12.41 -6.84
N GLN A 105 0.20 -12.18 -7.15
CA GLN A 105 0.74 -10.82 -7.21
C GLN A 105 0.10 -10.05 -8.37
N TRP A 106 -0.01 -8.75 -8.22
CA TRP A 106 -0.43 -7.85 -9.29
C TRP A 106 0.65 -6.82 -9.60
N LYS A 107 0.60 -6.27 -10.80
CA LYS A 107 1.37 -5.10 -11.19
C LYS A 107 0.40 -4.01 -11.63
N ARG A 108 0.63 -2.80 -11.13
CA ARG A 108 0.00 -1.58 -11.62
C ARG A 108 1.07 -0.64 -12.14
N THR A 109 0.74 0.07 -13.19
CA THR A 109 1.61 1.07 -13.83
C THR A 109 1.09 2.47 -13.54
N LEU A 110 1.87 3.49 -13.90
CA LEU A 110 1.42 4.88 -13.81
C LEU A 110 0.20 5.14 -14.71
N ASP A 111 0.11 4.47 -15.86
CA ASP A 111 -1.05 4.59 -16.76
C ASP A 111 -2.35 4.09 -16.12
N ASP A 112 -2.28 3.10 -15.22
CA ASP A 112 -3.45 2.64 -14.47
C ASP A 112 -4.00 3.71 -13.53
N LEU A 113 -3.18 4.70 -13.14
CA LEU A 113 -3.59 5.83 -12.31
C LEU A 113 -4.25 6.95 -13.14
N ASP A 114 -4.12 6.97 -14.44
CA ASP A 114 -4.64 8.06 -15.29
C ASP A 114 -6.15 8.27 -15.11
N ARG A 115 -6.89 7.20 -14.90
CA ARG A 115 -8.35 7.28 -14.63
C ARG A 115 -8.67 7.95 -13.29
N LEU A 116 -7.77 7.83 -12.31
CA LEU A 116 -7.92 8.44 -10.99
C LEU A 116 -7.59 9.93 -11.01
N VAL A 117 -6.69 10.34 -11.90
CA VAL A 117 -6.20 11.72 -12.00
C VAL A 117 -6.76 12.49 -13.21
N ALA A 118 -7.57 11.87 -14.06
CA ALA A 118 -8.13 12.43 -15.29
C ALA A 118 -9.05 13.65 -15.08
N GLY A 119 -9.39 13.99 -13.83
CA GLY A 119 -10.10 15.23 -13.48
C GLY A 119 -9.22 16.49 -13.50
N VAL A 120 -7.91 16.35 -13.68
CA VAL A 120 -6.97 17.47 -13.79
C VAL A 120 -6.92 17.90 -15.24
N ALA A 121 -7.38 19.12 -15.54
CA ALA A 121 -7.29 19.70 -16.88
C ALA A 121 -5.82 19.75 -17.32
N ASP A 122 -5.52 19.20 -18.49
CA ASP A 122 -4.23 19.34 -19.14
C ASP A 122 -3.97 20.83 -19.46
N PRO A 123 -3.00 21.50 -18.81
CA PRO A 123 -2.74 22.92 -19.05
C PRO A 123 -2.13 23.19 -20.46
N GLY A 124 -1.80 22.12 -21.22
CA GLY A 124 -1.16 22.22 -22.54
C GLY A 124 -2.09 21.92 -23.74
N SER A 125 -3.25 21.32 -23.54
CA SER A 125 -4.18 21.05 -24.63
C SER A 125 -5.03 22.30 -24.92
N GLY A 126 -4.66 23.09 -25.89
CA GLY A 126 -5.40 24.24 -26.41
C GLY A 126 -6.78 23.90 -27.01
N LYS A 127 -7.44 22.85 -26.56
CA LYS A 127 -8.83 22.54 -26.91
C LYS A 127 -9.75 23.37 -26.04
N ARG A 128 -10.17 24.52 -26.55
CA ARG A 128 -11.33 25.27 -26.01
C ARG A 128 -12.51 24.33 -25.91
N ASN A 129 -13.01 24.16 -24.67
CA ASN A 129 -14.27 23.48 -24.42
C ASN A 129 -15.37 24.10 -25.32
N GLN A 130 -16.02 23.27 -26.12
CA GLN A 130 -17.21 23.67 -26.81
C GLN A 130 -18.30 24.04 -25.77
N PRO A 131 -19.06 25.14 -25.94
CA PRO A 131 -20.12 25.45 -25.03
C PRO A 131 -21.22 24.39 -25.15
N GLY A 132 -21.41 23.59 -24.08
CA GLY A 132 -22.44 22.55 -24.03
C GLY A 132 -21.98 21.22 -23.37
N SER A 133 -20.69 20.97 -23.13
CA SER A 133 -20.26 19.83 -22.33
C SER A 133 -20.25 20.25 -20.85
N ALA A 134 -21.23 19.81 -20.09
CA ALA A 134 -21.20 19.92 -18.63
C ALA A 134 -20.04 19.12 -18.12
N THR A 135 -18.91 19.78 -17.79
CA THR A 135 -17.87 19.21 -16.96
C THR A 135 -18.52 18.88 -15.61
N PRO A 136 -18.42 17.65 -15.09
CA PRO A 136 -18.94 17.36 -13.76
C PRO A 136 -18.22 18.28 -12.76
N ALA A 137 -18.95 19.19 -12.16
CA ALA A 137 -18.45 20.27 -11.29
C ALA A 137 -17.93 19.78 -9.92
N THR A 138 -17.48 18.51 -9.79
CA THR A 138 -17.04 17.93 -8.50
C THR A 138 -15.93 16.87 -8.61
N ALA A 139 -15.07 16.90 -9.61
CA ALA A 139 -13.89 16.04 -9.60
C ALA A 139 -12.96 16.54 -8.49
N LYS A 140 -12.85 15.78 -7.40
CA LYS A 140 -11.89 16.03 -6.30
C LYS A 140 -10.47 16.11 -6.88
N ALA A 141 -9.74 17.17 -6.54
CA ALA A 141 -8.36 17.32 -6.99
C ALA A 141 -7.51 16.13 -6.51
N PRO A 142 -6.68 15.52 -7.38
CA PRO A 142 -5.85 14.38 -7.02
C PRO A 142 -5.01 14.62 -5.77
N PHE A 143 -4.94 13.60 -4.92
CA PHE A 143 -4.13 13.60 -3.72
C PHE A 143 -3.31 12.32 -3.66
N LEU A 144 -2.04 12.40 -3.99
CA LEU A 144 -1.12 11.28 -4.12
C LEU A 144 -0.08 11.28 -3.00
N LEU A 145 0.41 10.10 -2.68
CA LEU A 145 1.58 9.92 -1.82
C LEU A 145 2.66 9.21 -2.63
N VAL A 146 3.86 9.78 -2.65
CA VAL A 146 5.05 9.17 -3.23
C VAL A 146 6.00 8.85 -2.09
N VAL A 147 6.53 7.64 -2.07
CA VAL A 147 7.55 7.22 -1.10
C VAL A 147 8.75 6.65 -1.83
N GLU A 148 9.94 7.13 -1.50
CA GLU A 148 11.18 6.73 -2.14
C GLU A 148 11.98 5.81 -1.22
N ALA A 149 12.43 4.66 -1.76
CA ALA A 149 13.40 3.75 -1.15
C ALA A 149 13.08 3.33 0.29
N ILE A 150 11.81 3.12 0.64
CA ILE A 150 11.42 2.67 1.98
C ILE A 150 12.04 1.31 2.28
N GLU A 151 12.80 1.25 3.39
CA GLU A 151 13.59 0.07 3.75
C GLU A 151 12.82 -0.91 4.63
N LYS A 152 12.03 -0.40 5.59
CA LYS A 152 11.36 -1.24 6.59
C LYS A 152 9.94 -1.63 6.17
N PRO A 153 9.63 -2.93 6.04
CA PRO A 153 8.30 -3.39 5.65
C PRO A 153 7.18 -2.88 6.57
N GLY A 154 7.47 -2.76 7.88
CA GLY A 154 6.53 -2.21 8.86
C GLY A 154 6.18 -0.75 8.59
N ASN A 155 7.15 0.07 8.17
CA ASN A 155 6.91 1.46 7.81
C ASN A 155 6.03 1.56 6.56
N LEU A 156 6.34 0.79 5.50
CA LEU A 156 5.51 0.79 4.29
C LEU A 156 4.07 0.39 4.59
N GLY A 157 3.85 -0.65 5.41
CA GLY A 157 2.51 -1.05 5.83
C GLY A 157 1.79 0.01 6.68
N THR A 158 2.52 0.75 7.52
CA THR A 158 1.96 1.87 8.31
C THR A 158 1.65 3.07 7.43
N ILE A 159 2.51 3.38 6.47
CA ILE A 159 2.30 4.43 5.46
C ILE A 159 1.03 4.15 4.65
N LEU A 160 0.81 2.91 4.20
CA LEU A 160 -0.43 2.50 3.53
C LEU A 160 -1.67 2.81 4.37
N ARG A 161 -1.64 2.51 5.67
CA ARG A 161 -2.76 2.83 6.58
C ARG A 161 -2.97 4.33 6.73
N SER A 162 -1.90 5.10 6.79
CA SER A 162 -1.97 6.56 6.87
C SER A 162 -2.54 7.16 5.59
N ALA A 163 -2.14 6.62 4.42
CA ALA A 163 -2.67 7.01 3.12
C ALA A 163 -4.18 6.77 2.99
N ASP A 164 -4.65 5.57 3.39
CA ASP A 164 -6.08 5.24 3.42
C ASP A 164 -6.86 6.17 4.35
N ALA A 165 -6.35 6.38 5.58
CA ALA A 165 -6.98 7.24 6.57
C ALA A 165 -7.06 8.71 6.14
N ALA A 166 -6.09 9.19 5.36
CA ALA A 166 -6.06 10.55 4.81
C ALA A 166 -6.86 10.68 3.50
N GLY A 167 -7.40 9.60 2.97
CA GLY A 167 -8.13 9.60 1.69
C GLY A 167 -7.23 9.88 0.49
N VAL A 168 -6.00 9.39 0.51
CA VAL A 168 -5.06 9.44 -0.61
C VAL A 168 -5.58 8.56 -1.75
N ASP A 169 -5.59 9.09 -2.96
CA ASP A 169 -6.14 8.40 -4.13
C ASP A 169 -5.24 7.26 -4.63
N ALA A 170 -3.91 7.40 -4.47
CA ALA A 170 -2.93 6.34 -4.77
C ALA A 170 -1.61 6.55 -4.02
N LEU A 171 -0.91 5.43 -3.74
CA LEU A 171 0.47 5.39 -3.27
C LEU A 171 1.40 4.99 -4.42
N ILE A 172 2.46 5.76 -4.65
CA ILE A 172 3.51 5.43 -5.60
C ILE A 172 4.78 5.12 -4.80
N VAL A 173 5.31 3.91 -4.99
CA VAL A 173 6.54 3.46 -4.34
C VAL A 173 7.68 3.57 -5.36
N CYS A 174 8.55 4.55 -5.15
CA CYS A 174 9.70 4.79 -6.00
C CYS A 174 10.92 4.00 -5.53
N ASP A 175 11.63 3.40 -6.48
CA ASP A 175 12.92 2.75 -6.26
C ASP A 175 12.92 1.80 -5.03
N PRO A 176 12.00 0.83 -4.98
CA PRO A 176 11.68 0.08 -3.77
C PRO A 176 12.81 -0.81 -3.29
N VAL A 177 13.24 -0.62 -2.04
CA VAL A 177 14.10 -1.56 -1.31
C VAL A 177 13.26 -2.68 -0.72
N THR A 178 12.13 -2.33 -0.12
CA THR A 178 11.17 -3.29 0.43
C THR A 178 10.20 -3.78 -0.63
N ASP A 179 9.98 -5.08 -0.66
CA ASP A 179 8.97 -5.73 -1.51
C ASP A 179 7.54 -5.46 -0.97
N LEU A 180 6.67 -5.00 -1.87
CA LEU A 180 5.26 -4.69 -1.56
C LEU A 180 4.50 -5.90 -0.99
N PHE A 181 4.80 -7.11 -1.47
CA PHE A 181 4.17 -8.36 -1.06
C PHE A 181 4.88 -9.07 0.10
N ASN A 182 5.82 -8.38 0.76
CA ASN A 182 6.45 -8.89 1.98
C ASN A 182 5.37 -9.16 3.05
N PRO A 183 5.36 -10.33 3.71
CA PRO A 183 4.37 -10.67 4.73
C PRO A 183 4.21 -9.63 5.83
N ASN A 184 5.28 -8.91 6.18
CA ASN A 184 5.21 -7.80 7.14
C ASN A 184 4.48 -6.58 6.58
N VAL A 185 4.62 -6.25 5.28
CA VAL A 185 3.85 -5.17 4.64
C VAL A 185 2.38 -5.52 4.66
N VAL A 186 2.03 -6.73 4.17
CA VAL A 186 0.64 -7.22 4.15
C VAL A 186 0.02 -7.17 5.55
N ARG A 187 0.75 -7.64 6.56
CA ARG A 187 0.30 -7.63 7.96
C ARG A 187 0.14 -6.21 8.50
N ALA A 188 1.17 -5.37 8.37
CA ALA A 188 1.20 -4.02 8.93
C ALA A 188 0.17 -3.10 8.28
N SER A 189 -0.14 -3.32 6.99
CA SER A 189 -1.21 -2.60 6.29
C SER A 189 -2.60 -2.95 6.81
N THR A 190 -2.76 -4.03 7.58
CA THR A 190 -4.05 -4.53 8.09
C THR A 190 -5.10 -4.75 6.99
N GLY A 191 -4.64 -5.05 5.76
CA GLY A 191 -5.48 -5.28 4.58
C GLY A 191 -5.78 -4.01 3.75
N VAL A 192 -5.27 -2.85 4.13
CA VAL A 192 -5.40 -1.61 3.33
C VAL A 192 -4.64 -1.71 2.02
N LEU A 193 -3.62 -2.55 1.94
CA LEU A 193 -2.92 -2.90 0.69
C LEU A 193 -3.89 -3.25 -0.45
N PHE A 194 -5.07 -3.79 -0.13
CA PHE A 194 -6.09 -4.18 -1.12
C PHE A 194 -7.03 -3.03 -1.50
N SER A 195 -7.03 -1.92 -0.75
CA SER A 195 -7.94 -0.80 -0.92
C SER A 195 -7.29 0.38 -1.63
N VAL A 196 -6.08 0.74 -1.23
CA VAL A 196 -5.32 1.84 -1.83
C VAL A 196 -4.61 1.34 -3.09
N PRO A 197 -4.82 1.97 -4.26
CA PRO A 197 -4.02 1.68 -5.44
C PRO A 197 -2.53 1.92 -5.17
N VAL A 198 -1.69 0.90 -5.40
CA VAL A 198 -0.23 1.02 -5.24
C VAL A 198 0.44 0.77 -6.58
N VAL A 199 1.29 1.69 -7.00
CA VAL A 199 2.15 1.58 -8.18
C VAL A 199 3.60 1.54 -7.75
N ILE A 200 4.40 0.73 -8.43
CA ILE A 200 5.86 0.69 -8.28
C ILE A 200 6.45 1.26 -9.59
N ALA A 201 7.26 2.32 -9.48
CA ALA A 201 7.93 2.95 -10.60
C ALA A 201 9.26 3.56 -10.15
N SER A 202 10.10 4.02 -11.07
CA SER A 202 11.28 4.80 -10.71
C SER A 202 10.93 6.28 -10.47
N SER A 203 11.71 6.95 -9.65
CA SER A 203 11.59 8.40 -9.44
C SER A 203 11.67 9.17 -10.77
N ALA A 204 12.52 8.70 -11.69
CA ALA A 204 12.69 9.27 -13.02
C ALA A 204 11.44 9.14 -13.94
N GLU A 205 10.60 8.13 -13.72
CA GLU A 205 9.32 7.97 -14.42
C GLU A 205 8.20 8.78 -13.76
N VAL A 206 8.19 8.80 -12.42
CA VAL A 206 7.10 9.41 -11.64
C VAL A 206 7.10 10.94 -11.76
N ARG A 207 8.24 11.59 -11.64
CA ARG A 207 8.32 13.06 -11.67
C ARG A 207 7.80 13.68 -12.97
N PRO A 208 8.23 13.23 -14.18
CA PRO A 208 7.65 13.70 -15.43
C PRO A 208 6.15 13.42 -15.55
N TRP A 209 5.71 12.25 -15.09
CA TRP A 209 4.31 11.85 -15.08
C TRP A 209 3.45 12.82 -14.23
N LEU A 210 3.90 13.20 -13.02
CA LEU A 210 3.25 14.21 -12.18
C LEU A 210 3.18 15.57 -12.88
N LYS A 211 4.32 16.01 -13.46
CA LYS A 211 4.44 17.31 -14.14
C LYS A 211 3.49 17.44 -15.34
N GLN A 212 3.41 16.39 -16.16
CA GLN A 212 2.50 16.37 -17.32
C GLN A 212 1.01 16.51 -16.92
N ARG A 213 0.66 16.11 -15.69
CA ARG A 213 -0.71 16.13 -15.17
C ARG A 213 -0.99 17.33 -14.27
N GLY A 214 -0.05 18.26 -14.16
CA GLY A 214 -0.20 19.45 -13.30
C GLY A 214 -0.31 19.09 -11.81
N ILE A 215 0.21 17.94 -11.40
CA ILE A 215 0.23 17.49 -10.00
C ILE A 215 1.50 18.00 -9.35
N ARG A 216 1.35 18.87 -8.37
CA ARG A 216 2.46 19.48 -7.65
C ARG A 216 3.12 18.48 -6.71
N ALA A 217 4.44 18.32 -6.81
CA ALA A 217 5.24 17.48 -5.93
C ALA A 217 5.79 18.31 -4.76
N VAL A 218 5.43 17.95 -3.52
CA VAL A 218 5.91 18.59 -2.30
C VAL A 218 6.77 17.59 -1.52
N ALA A 219 8.07 17.84 -1.49
CA ALA A 219 9.05 17.02 -0.79
C ALA A 219 9.10 17.34 0.69
N THR A 220 9.06 16.32 1.55
CA THR A 220 9.20 16.49 2.99
C THR A 220 10.62 16.12 3.41
N THR A 221 11.38 17.10 3.88
CA THR A 221 12.77 16.93 4.34
C THR A 221 13.09 17.80 5.54
N PRO A 222 13.85 17.32 6.53
CA PRO A 222 14.29 18.15 7.67
C PRO A 222 15.11 19.38 7.27
N ALA A 223 15.80 19.32 6.11
CA ALA A 223 16.65 20.41 5.61
C ALA A 223 15.87 21.59 5.00
N ALA A 224 14.57 21.44 4.76
CA ALA A 224 13.75 22.53 4.21
C ALA A 224 13.66 23.72 5.18
N THR A 225 13.50 24.93 4.62
CA THR A 225 13.31 26.15 5.40
C THR A 225 11.85 26.44 5.71
N VAL A 226 10.94 26.01 4.82
CA VAL A 226 9.49 26.27 4.92
C VAL A 226 8.82 25.21 5.77
N LEU A 227 7.93 25.60 6.68
CA LEU A 227 7.13 24.65 7.45
C LEU A 227 6.04 24.00 6.58
N HIS A 228 5.72 22.76 6.89
CA HIS A 228 4.62 22.04 6.19
C HIS A 228 3.27 22.74 6.39
N THR A 229 3.10 23.53 7.46
CA THR A 229 1.91 24.33 7.74
C THR A 229 1.83 25.62 6.91
N ASP A 230 2.97 26.12 6.45
CA ASP A 230 3.07 27.41 5.76
C ASP A 230 3.05 27.25 4.21
N THR A 231 2.95 26.02 3.75
CA THR A 231 2.84 25.68 2.32
C THR A 231 1.40 25.37 1.96
N ASP A 232 0.93 25.86 0.80
CA ASP A 232 -0.38 25.48 0.27
C ASP A 232 -0.38 24.03 -0.18
N LEU A 233 -1.14 23.17 0.49
CA LEU A 233 -1.28 21.73 0.22
C LEU A 233 -2.65 21.40 -0.42
N ARG A 234 -3.35 22.39 -0.95
CA ARG A 234 -4.60 22.23 -1.70
C ARG A 234 -4.34 21.92 -3.18
N GLY A 235 -5.43 21.63 -3.91
CA GLY A 235 -5.33 21.31 -5.35
C GLY A 235 -4.67 19.96 -5.64
N PRO A 236 -4.27 19.72 -6.91
CA PRO A 236 -3.58 18.49 -7.32
C PRO A 236 -2.21 18.39 -6.64
N LEU A 237 -2.01 17.36 -5.83
CA LEU A 237 -0.87 17.26 -4.92
C LEU A 237 -0.31 15.84 -4.85
N ALA A 238 1.00 15.73 -4.86
CA ALA A 238 1.76 14.55 -4.46
C ALA A 238 2.71 14.94 -3.30
N ILE A 239 2.51 14.36 -2.12
CA ILE A 239 3.47 14.46 -1.02
C ILE A 239 4.57 13.43 -1.27
N VAL A 240 5.83 13.85 -1.17
CA VAL A 240 6.99 12.99 -1.42
C VAL A 240 7.78 12.80 -0.14
N MET A 241 7.97 11.53 0.26
CA MET A 241 8.66 11.11 1.47
C MET A 241 9.87 10.25 1.11
N GLY A 242 10.99 10.47 1.76
CA GLY A 242 12.24 9.73 1.52
C GLY A 242 12.42 8.50 2.41
N SER A 243 13.57 7.83 2.25
CA SER A 243 13.97 6.67 3.04
C SER A 243 14.23 7.02 4.51
N GLU A 244 14.30 5.98 5.36
CA GLU A 244 14.51 6.15 6.79
C GLU A 244 15.92 6.63 7.13
N GLN A 245 16.90 6.18 6.37
CA GLN A 245 18.31 6.44 6.65
C GLN A 245 18.85 7.70 5.94
N TYR A 246 18.52 7.84 4.66
CA TYR A 246 19.12 8.85 3.80
C TYR A 246 18.17 10.00 3.42
N GLY A 247 16.89 9.88 3.79
CA GLY A 247 15.88 10.85 3.36
C GLY A 247 15.57 10.73 1.85
N LEU A 248 15.29 11.86 1.23
CA LEU A 248 15.06 11.96 -0.21
C LEU A 248 16.38 12.04 -0.97
N SER A 249 16.40 11.43 -2.17
CA SER A 249 17.53 11.58 -3.10
C SER A 249 17.66 13.02 -3.59
N ASP A 250 18.86 13.35 -4.10
CA ASP A 250 19.12 14.66 -4.74
C ASP A 250 18.14 14.93 -5.88
N TYR A 251 17.70 13.87 -6.58
CA TYR A 251 16.71 13.99 -7.65
C TYR A 251 15.40 14.61 -7.14
N TRP A 252 14.81 14.09 -6.08
CA TRP A 252 13.58 14.66 -5.52
C TRP A 252 13.80 16.02 -4.87
N LEU A 253 14.97 16.24 -4.24
CA LEU A 253 15.30 17.56 -3.67
C LEU A 253 15.43 18.64 -4.74
N GLN A 254 15.91 18.33 -5.94
CA GLN A 254 16.05 19.27 -7.05
C GLN A 254 14.77 19.44 -7.89
N GLU A 255 14.05 18.35 -8.11
CA GLU A 255 12.92 18.32 -9.05
C GLU A 255 11.54 18.58 -8.39
N SER A 256 11.44 18.60 -7.07
CA SER A 256 10.17 18.92 -6.40
C SER A 256 9.79 20.38 -6.56
N ASP A 257 8.47 20.65 -6.62
CA ASP A 257 7.94 22.01 -6.78
C ASP A 257 8.03 22.83 -5.48
N ALA A 258 8.13 22.15 -4.34
CA ALA A 258 8.38 22.76 -3.02
C ALA A 258 9.00 21.74 -2.07
N GLN A 259 9.69 22.27 -1.05
CA GLN A 259 10.22 21.47 0.04
C GLN A 259 9.67 22.00 1.37
N VAL A 260 9.26 21.07 2.24
CA VAL A 260 8.70 21.40 3.55
C VAL A 260 9.33 20.59 4.66
N ARG A 261 9.35 21.13 5.87
CA ARG A 261 9.79 20.42 7.06
C ARG A 261 8.72 20.39 8.13
N ILE A 262 8.77 19.35 8.95
CA ILE A 262 8.05 19.28 10.22
C ILE A 262 8.97 19.93 11.28
N PRO A 263 8.48 20.88 12.09
CA PRO A 263 9.33 21.53 13.11
C PRO A 263 9.72 20.51 14.18
N MET A 264 11.00 20.52 14.54
CA MET A 264 11.56 19.67 15.60
C MET A 264 11.98 20.57 16.76
N ALA A 265 11.39 20.38 17.94
CA ALA A 265 11.67 21.20 19.14
C ALA A 265 12.65 20.53 20.11
N GLY A 266 12.95 19.25 19.92
CA GLY A 266 13.81 18.44 20.77
C GLY A 266 15.19 18.19 20.18
N GLN A 267 15.86 17.15 20.69
CA GLN A 267 17.21 16.75 20.26
C GLN A 267 17.21 15.74 19.08
N ALA A 268 16.05 15.21 18.71
CA ALA A 268 15.97 14.27 17.59
C ALA A 268 16.15 15.01 16.26
N ASP A 269 16.96 14.44 15.37
CA ASP A 269 17.24 15.03 14.04
C ASP A 269 16.09 14.81 13.05
N SER A 270 15.29 13.75 13.26
CA SER A 270 14.18 13.39 12.38
C SER A 270 13.12 12.56 13.11
N LEU A 271 11.96 12.42 12.50
CA LEU A 271 10.90 11.50 12.90
C LEU A 271 11.01 10.18 12.11
N ASN A 272 10.45 9.12 12.65
CA ASN A 272 10.16 7.91 11.85
C ASN A 272 9.37 8.30 10.60
N VAL A 273 9.74 7.76 9.44
CA VAL A 273 9.15 8.15 8.15
C VAL A 273 7.63 7.98 8.11
N ALA A 274 7.08 6.92 8.72
CA ALA A 274 5.63 6.74 8.76
C ALA A 274 4.93 7.79 9.65
N MET A 275 5.59 8.26 10.73
CA MET A 275 5.09 9.35 11.57
C MET A 275 5.16 10.69 10.84
N ALA A 276 6.26 10.98 10.17
CA ALA A 276 6.40 12.18 9.35
C ALA A 276 5.34 12.19 8.22
N THR A 277 5.11 11.04 7.58
CA THR A 277 4.09 10.88 6.55
C THR A 277 2.70 11.25 7.07
N ILE A 278 2.28 10.70 8.21
CA ILE A 278 0.92 10.96 8.73
C ILE A 278 0.74 12.43 9.10
N ILE A 279 1.75 13.08 9.70
CA ILE A 279 1.70 14.50 10.05
C ILE A 279 1.48 15.35 8.79
N THR A 280 2.28 15.12 7.74
CA THR A 280 2.19 15.90 6.49
C THR A 280 0.89 15.62 5.74
N LEU A 281 0.43 14.36 5.69
CA LEU A 281 -0.84 13.99 5.07
C LEU A 281 -2.02 14.68 5.77
N PHE A 282 -2.08 14.67 7.11
CA PHE A 282 -3.20 15.25 7.84
C PHE A 282 -3.18 16.77 7.85
N GLU A 283 -2.03 17.41 7.69
CA GLU A 283 -2.01 18.84 7.37
C GLU A 283 -2.64 19.13 6.00
N ALA A 284 -2.31 18.32 4.98
CA ALA A 284 -2.97 18.45 3.69
C ALA A 284 -4.49 18.21 3.78
N VAL A 285 -4.94 17.20 4.54
CA VAL A 285 -6.36 16.92 4.81
C VAL A 285 -7.03 18.15 5.43
N ARG A 286 -6.42 18.73 6.48
CA ARG A 286 -6.92 19.94 7.15
C ARG A 286 -7.09 21.11 6.17
N GLN A 287 -6.10 21.36 5.32
CA GLN A 287 -6.17 22.45 4.34
C GLN A 287 -7.17 22.19 3.22
N ARG A 288 -7.43 20.95 2.86
CA ARG A 288 -8.38 20.53 1.82
C ARG A 288 -9.83 20.52 2.32
N GLY A 289 -10.06 20.78 3.61
CA GLY A 289 -11.38 20.87 4.21
C GLY A 289 -12.10 19.53 4.36
N ALA A 290 -11.35 18.45 4.46
CA ALA A 290 -11.88 17.09 4.66
C ALA A 290 -11.91 16.74 6.14
#